data_93371647219bb262d64557314ef79661
#
_entry.id   93371647219bb262d64557314ef79661
#
_cell.length_a   1.000
_cell.length_b   1.000
_cell.length_c   1.000
_cell.angle_alpha   90.00
_cell.angle_beta   90.00
_cell.angle_gamma   90.00
#
_symmetry.space_group_name_H-M   'P 1'
#
loop_
_entity.id
_entity.type
_entity.pdbx_description
1 polymer ?
#
loop_
_entity_poly.entity_id
_entity_poly.type
_entity_poly.pdbx_seq_one_letter_code
_entity_poly.pdbx_strand_id
1 'polypeptide(L)'
;MDYSLNYKNEIVPLPPYNFSIADKIEKQDSMNISGTVSMKDRCQSMYNIISEIIGKEKTTEMIGTFKTADPNDISILYSEIVKSYRKPLKEYTSETAMDQMEDAQLEKLVQMMEFIEKAQKIKL
;
A
#
# COMPACT_ATOMS: atom_id res chain seq x y z
N MET A 1 -6.37 8.11 15.96
CA MET A 1 -5.71 6.94 15.34
C MET A 1 -4.39 7.38 14.77
N ASP A 2 -3.33 6.76 15.19
CA ASP A 2 -1.97 7.11 14.78
C ASP A 2 -1.47 6.16 13.70
N TYR A 3 -0.76 6.71 12.72
CA TYR A 3 -0.21 5.95 11.62
C TYR A 3 1.31 6.06 11.60
N SER A 4 1.98 4.98 11.30
CA SER A 4 3.43 4.95 11.12
C SER A 4 3.82 4.02 9.98
N LEU A 5 4.90 4.37 9.33
CA LEU A 5 5.52 3.60 8.26
C LEU A 5 6.73 2.87 8.83
N ASN A 6 6.87 1.59 8.50
CA ASN A 6 8.10 0.84 8.76
C ASN A 6 8.76 0.55 7.42
N TYR A 7 9.92 1.15 7.18
CA TYR A 7 10.66 1.00 5.93
C TYR A 7 12.14 0.79 6.25
N LYS A 8 12.70 -0.35 5.82
CA LYS A 8 14.10 -0.74 6.06
C LYS A 8 14.52 -0.58 7.54
N ASN A 9 13.68 -1.08 8.44
CA ASN A 9 13.85 -1.02 9.91
C ASN A 9 13.79 0.38 10.51
N GLU A 10 13.39 1.39 9.76
CA GLU A 10 13.13 2.73 10.27
C GLU A 10 11.63 2.95 10.42
N ILE A 11 11.22 3.46 11.58
CA ILE A 11 9.81 3.82 11.84
C ILE A 11 9.65 5.31 11.61
N VAL A 12 8.79 5.67 10.66
CA VAL A 12 8.51 7.06 10.29
C VAL A 12 7.05 7.38 10.65
N PRO A 13 6.79 8.39 11.49
CA PRO A 13 5.40 8.79 11.76
C PRO A 13 4.76 9.37 10.51
N LEU A 14 3.49 9.01 10.28
CA LEU A 14 2.70 9.53 9.16
C LEU A 14 1.69 10.55 9.66
N PRO A 15 1.36 11.57 8.84
CA PRO A 15 0.28 12.49 9.18
C PRO A 15 -1.07 11.78 9.25
N PRO A 16 -2.07 12.39 9.92
CA PRO A 16 -3.41 11.80 9.98
C PRO A 16 -3.98 11.51 8.59
N TYR A 17 -4.66 10.37 8.47
CA TYR A 17 -5.32 9.99 7.23
C TYR A 17 -6.59 10.83 7.05
N ASN A 18 -6.71 11.48 5.90
CA ASN A 18 -7.84 12.32 5.57
C ASN A 18 -8.22 12.16 4.08
N PHE A 19 -9.30 12.79 3.65
CA PHE A 19 -9.76 12.67 2.27
C PHE A 19 -8.79 13.25 1.26
N SER A 20 -8.01 14.27 1.63
CA SER A 20 -6.96 14.80 0.74
C SER A 20 -5.94 13.74 0.37
N ILE A 21 -5.48 12.98 1.35
CA ILE A 21 -4.52 11.87 1.13
C ILE A 21 -5.23 10.71 0.41
N ALA A 22 -6.43 10.35 0.85
CA ALA A 22 -7.19 9.25 0.26
C ALA A 22 -7.46 9.48 -1.23
N ASP A 23 -7.84 10.69 -1.63
CA ASP A 23 -8.09 11.04 -3.03
C ASP A 23 -6.82 10.94 -3.88
N LYS A 24 -5.68 11.36 -3.35
CA LYS A 24 -4.39 11.24 -4.06
C LYS A 24 -4.02 9.79 -4.28
N ILE A 25 -4.21 8.94 -3.29
CA ILE A 25 -3.94 7.49 -3.37
C ILE A 25 -4.88 6.85 -4.40
N GLU A 26 -6.16 7.17 -4.36
CA GLU A 26 -7.15 6.63 -5.30
C GLU A 26 -6.83 7.01 -6.75
N LYS A 27 -6.48 8.25 -7.00
CA LYS A 27 -6.06 8.72 -8.33
C LYS A 27 -4.79 8.01 -8.80
N GLN A 28 -3.84 7.82 -7.90
CA GLN A 28 -2.60 7.11 -8.22
C GLN A 28 -2.85 5.64 -8.54
N ASP A 29 -3.71 4.97 -7.78
CA ASP A 29 -4.07 3.58 -8.03
C ASP A 29 -4.72 3.44 -9.42
N SER A 30 -5.61 4.36 -9.78
CA SER A 30 -6.24 4.39 -11.11
C SER A 30 -5.20 4.59 -12.21
N MET A 31 -4.23 5.48 -12.01
CA MET A 31 -3.14 5.72 -12.93
C MET A 31 -2.27 4.47 -13.12
N ASN A 32 -1.96 3.77 -12.03
CA ASN A 32 -1.13 2.56 -12.05
C ASN A 32 -1.81 1.40 -12.80
N ILE A 33 -3.13 1.34 -12.78
CA ILE A 33 -3.92 0.28 -13.41
C ILE A 33 -4.20 0.57 -14.90
N SER A 34 -4.30 1.85 -15.28
CA SER A 34 -4.78 2.26 -16.61
C SER A 34 -3.98 1.74 -17.79
N GLY A 35 -2.69 1.47 -17.61
CA GLY A 35 -1.80 1.00 -18.67
C GLY A 35 -1.46 2.04 -19.75
N THR A 36 -1.98 3.26 -19.63
CA THR A 36 -1.78 4.34 -20.61
C THR A 36 -0.76 5.37 -20.17
N VAL A 37 -0.35 5.32 -18.91
CA VAL A 37 0.61 6.27 -18.31
C VAL A 37 1.98 5.59 -18.26
N SER A 38 3.04 6.30 -18.69
CA SER A 38 4.39 5.78 -18.67
C SER A 38 4.86 5.46 -17.25
N MET A 39 5.81 4.54 -17.12
CA MET A 39 6.42 4.22 -15.83
C MET A 39 7.03 5.45 -15.18
N LYS A 40 7.71 6.30 -15.97
CA LYS A 40 8.31 7.54 -15.46
C LYS A 40 7.27 8.47 -14.86
N ASP A 41 6.14 8.66 -15.54
CA ASP A 41 5.08 9.55 -15.06
C ASP A 41 4.37 8.98 -13.81
N ARG A 42 4.17 7.66 -13.77
CA ARG A 42 3.63 6.99 -12.58
C ARG A 42 4.55 7.17 -11.37
N CYS A 43 5.85 6.95 -11.57
CA CYS A 43 6.84 7.10 -10.51
C CYS A 43 6.97 8.56 -10.06
N GLN A 44 6.91 9.52 -10.97
CA GLN A 44 6.94 10.95 -10.62
C GLN A 44 5.74 11.31 -9.74
N SER A 45 4.56 10.83 -10.10
CA SER A 45 3.35 11.06 -9.32
C SER A 45 3.44 10.41 -7.93
N MET A 46 3.90 9.17 -7.85
CA MET A 46 4.12 8.49 -6.55
C MET A 46 5.15 9.22 -5.70
N TYR A 47 6.26 9.66 -6.29
CA TYR A 47 7.29 10.43 -5.60
C TYR A 47 6.73 11.73 -5.02
N ASN A 48 5.90 12.43 -5.78
CA ASN A 48 5.25 13.66 -5.33
C ASN A 48 4.31 13.39 -4.14
N ILE A 49 3.54 12.32 -4.17
CA ILE A 49 2.65 11.92 -3.06
C ILE A 49 3.48 11.59 -1.81
N ILE A 50 4.54 10.80 -1.96
CA ILE A 50 5.46 10.48 -0.86
C ILE A 50 6.00 11.76 -0.22
N SER A 51 6.49 12.69 -1.05
CA SER A 51 7.07 13.95 -0.59
C SER A 51 6.05 14.86 0.12
N GLU A 52 4.80 14.84 -0.30
CA GLU A 52 3.74 15.57 0.38
C GLU A 52 3.40 14.94 1.75
N ILE A 53 3.49 13.64 1.87
CA ILE A 53 3.14 12.91 3.11
C ILE A 53 4.26 12.98 4.13
N ILE A 54 5.48 12.63 3.77
CA ILE A 54 6.60 12.55 4.71
C ILE A 54 7.59 13.73 4.61
N GLY A 55 7.39 14.61 3.65
CA GLY A 55 8.26 15.77 3.42
C GLY A 55 9.37 15.47 2.42
N LYS A 56 9.81 16.51 1.72
CA LYS A 56 10.87 16.42 0.71
C LYS A 56 12.21 15.95 1.28
N GLU A 57 12.59 16.51 2.44
CA GLU A 57 13.87 16.15 3.07
C GLU A 57 13.91 14.68 3.45
N LYS A 58 12.84 14.18 4.07
CA LYS A 58 12.74 12.77 4.48
C LYS A 58 12.72 11.84 3.26
N THR A 59 12.01 12.22 2.22
CA THR A 59 11.97 11.43 0.98
C THR A 59 13.37 11.33 0.35
N THR A 60 14.08 12.45 0.26
CA THR A 60 15.44 12.47 -0.29
C THR A 60 16.41 11.66 0.56
N GLU A 61 16.28 11.72 1.88
CA GLU A 61 17.09 10.93 2.80
C GLU A 61 16.87 9.43 2.61
N MET A 62 15.62 9.01 2.39
CA MET A 62 15.26 7.60 2.30
C MET A 62 15.53 6.98 0.93
N ILE A 63 15.22 7.67 -0.15
CA ILE A 63 15.29 7.11 -1.51
C ILE A 63 16.00 7.99 -2.53
N GLY A 64 16.51 9.17 -2.13
CA GLY A 64 17.19 10.09 -3.01
C GLY A 64 16.24 11.08 -3.70
N THR A 65 16.79 11.88 -4.61
CA THR A 65 15.98 12.77 -5.45
C THR A 65 15.29 11.94 -6.54
N PHE A 66 14.28 12.48 -7.19
CA PHE A 66 13.60 11.76 -8.27
C PHE A 66 14.55 11.31 -9.38
N LYS A 67 15.54 12.15 -9.72
CA LYS A 67 16.52 11.84 -10.77
C LYS A 67 17.45 10.68 -10.41
N THR A 68 17.72 10.48 -9.12
CA THR A 68 18.67 9.47 -8.64
C THR A 68 18.00 8.26 -8.01
N ALA A 69 16.72 8.35 -7.69
CA ALA A 69 15.98 7.27 -7.03
C ALA A 69 15.77 6.08 -7.96
N ASP A 70 15.90 4.88 -7.41
CA ASP A 70 15.50 3.67 -8.10
C ASP A 70 13.97 3.63 -8.23
N PRO A 71 13.41 3.42 -9.44
CA PRO A 71 11.97 3.30 -9.61
C PRO A 71 11.32 2.25 -8.71
N ASN A 72 12.02 1.17 -8.41
CA ASN A 72 11.54 0.14 -7.49
C ASN A 72 11.42 0.68 -6.06
N ASP A 73 12.38 1.47 -5.60
CA ASP A 73 12.33 2.08 -4.27
C ASP A 73 11.16 3.04 -4.14
N ILE A 74 10.87 3.82 -5.18
CA ILE A 74 9.70 4.71 -5.22
C ILE A 74 8.41 3.90 -5.07
N SER A 75 8.26 2.85 -5.85
CA SER A 75 7.06 1.99 -5.83
C SER A 75 6.89 1.27 -4.50
N ILE A 76 7.97 0.75 -3.92
CA ILE A 76 7.94 0.03 -2.65
C ILE A 76 7.59 1.00 -1.51
N LEU A 77 8.23 2.15 -1.45
CA LEU A 77 7.95 3.14 -0.40
C LEU A 77 6.50 3.64 -0.48
N TYR A 78 6.01 3.95 -1.68
CA TYR A 78 4.61 4.30 -1.90
C TYR A 78 3.67 3.20 -1.39
N SER A 79 3.94 1.95 -1.76
CA SER A 79 3.12 0.80 -1.35
C SER A 79 3.11 0.61 0.16
N GLU A 80 4.25 0.81 0.83
CA GLU A 80 4.33 0.69 2.30
C GLU A 80 3.54 1.81 3.01
N ILE A 81 3.55 3.03 2.46
CA ILE A 81 2.72 4.12 2.99
C ILE A 81 1.23 3.79 2.85
N VAL A 82 0.81 3.32 1.68
CA VAL A 82 -0.59 2.95 1.43
C VAL A 82 -1.03 1.81 2.35
N LYS A 83 -0.20 0.79 2.52
CA LYS A 83 -0.47 -0.31 3.46
C LYS A 83 -0.66 0.19 4.88
N SER A 84 0.18 1.13 5.31
CA SER A 84 0.11 1.70 6.67
C SER A 84 -1.25 2.39 6.91
N TYR A 85 -1.73 3.15 5.93
CA TYR A 85 -3.03 3.82 6.03
C TYR A 85 -4.22 2.86 5.94
N ARG A 86 -4.12 1.79 5.17
CA ARG A 86 -5.20 0.81 4.98
C ARG A 86 -5.25 -0.28 6.05
N LYS A 87 -4.20 -0.42 6.83
CA LYS A 87 -4.08 -1.48 7.84
C LYS A 87 -5.24 -1.52 8.85
N PRO A 88 -5.67 -0.41 9.47
CA PRO A 88 -6.76 -0.46 10.44
C PRO A 88 -8.07 -0.99 9.86
N LEU A 89 -8.45 -0.55 8.67
CA LEU A 89 -9.67 -1.00 8.02
C LEU A 89 -9.59 -2.47 7.62
N LYS A 90 -8.43 -2.90 7.12
CA LYS A 90 -8.20 -4.29 6.73
C LYS A 90 -8.33 -5.23 7.94
N GLU A 91 -7.73 -4.87 9.08
CA GLU A 91 -7.81 -5.64 10.31
C GLU A 91 -9.25 -5.71 10.83
N TYR A 92 -9.94 -4.57 10.88
CA TYR A 92 -11.34 -4.50 11.30
C TYR A 92 -12.25 -5.34 10.41
N THR A 93 -12.11 -5.24 9.09
CA THR A 93 -12.92 -5.99 8.13
C THR A 93 -12.70 -7.50 8.26
N SER A 94 -11.46 -7.93 8.45
CA SER A 94 -11.14 -9.35 8.65
C SER A 94 -11.75 -9.90 9.93
N GLU A 95 -11.61 -9.19 11.04
CA GLU A 95 -12.18 -9.58 12.33
C GLU A 95 -13.71 -9.61 12.28
N THR A 96 -14.34 -8.55 11.76
CA THR A 96 -15.80 -8.45 11.68
C THR A 96 -16.39 -9.51 10.75
N ALA A 97 -15.74 -9.76 9.61
CA ALA A 97 -16.18 -10.79 8.67
C ALA A 97 -16.13 -12.18 9.31
N MET A 98 -15.08 -12.48 10.06
CA MET A 98 -14.96 -13.76 10.77
C MET A 98 -15.99 -13.90 11.87
N ASP A 99 -16.24 -12.86 12.64
CA ASP A 99 -17.23 -12.86 13.73
C ASP A 99 -18.67 -13.00 13.24
N GLN A 100 -18.97 -12.53 12.04
CA GLN A 100 -20.30 -12.54 11.44
C GLN A 100 -20.58 -13.75 10.56
N MET A 101 -19.58 -14.57 10.29
CA MET A 101 -19.72 -15.76 9.46
C MET A 101 -20.31 -16.91 10.24
N GLU A 102 -21.28 -17.61 9.63
CA GLU A 102 -21.70 -18.93 10.09
C GLU A 102 -20.59 -19.96 9.83
N ASP A 103 -20.59 -21.04 10.59
CA ASP A 103 -19.57 -22.09 10.49
C ASP A 103 -19.38 -22.61 9.06
N ALA A 104 -20.49 -22.79 8.32
CA ALA A 104 -20.44 -23.26 6.94
C ALA A 104 -19.76 -22.24 5.99
N GLN A 105 -19.97 -20.95 6.23
CA GLN A 105 -19.33 -19.89 5.44
C GLN A 105 -17.85 -19.77 5.77
N LEU A 106 -17.50 -19.92 7.04
CA LEU A 106 -16.12 -19.92 7.49
C LEU A 106 -15.36 -21.09 6.88
N GLU A 107 -15.96 -22.28 6.85
CA GLU A 107 -15.38 -23.48 6.23
C GLU A 107 -15.13 -23.28 4.74
N LYS A 108 -16.08 -22.69 4.01
CA LYS A 108 -15.90 -22.34 2.59
C LYS A 108 -14.76 -21.35 2.37
N LEU A 109 -14.63 -20.36 3.24
CA LEU A 109 -13.54 -19.38 3.14
C LEU A 109 -12.19 -20.06 3.33
N VAL A 110 -12.07 -20.94 4.32
CA VAL A 110 -10.85 -21.71 4.57
C VAL A 110 -10.50 -22.59 3.37
N GLN A 111 -11.48 -23.26 2.78
CA GLN A 111 -11.28 -24.07 1.56
C GLN A 111 -10.80 -23.22 0.38
N MET A 112 -11.35 -22.02 0.20
CA MET A 112 -10.90 -21.09 -0.85
C MET A 112 -9.47 -20.66 -0.63
N MET A 113 -9.08 -20.34 0.60
CA MET A 113 -7.72 -19.98 0.95
C MET A 113 -6.73 -21.12 0.69
N GLU A 114 -7.09 -22.35 1.04
CA GLU A 114 -6.29 -23.54 0.74
C GLU A 114 -6.12 -23.76 -0.76
N PHE A 115 -7.19 -23.55 -1.53
CA PHE A 115 -7.17 -23.67 -2.99
C PHE A 115 -6.22 -22.64 -3.62
N ILE A 116 -6.27 -21.39 -3.17
CA ILE A 116 -5.37 -20.32 -3.64
C ILE A 116 -3.92 -20.68 -3.32
N GLU A 117 -3.66 -21.17 -2.12
CA GLU A 117 -2.33 -21.59 -1.68
C GLU A 117 -1.76 -22.72 -2.55
N LYS A 118 -2.58 -23.72 -2.86
CA LYS A 118 -2.20 -24.83 -3.75
C LYS A 118 -1.93 -24.33 -5.17
N ALA A 119 -2.75 -23.42 -5.68
CA ALA A 119 -2.57 -22.84 -7.01
C ALA A 119 -1.26 -22.04 -7.11
N GLN A 120 -0.87 -21.34 -6.05
CA GLN A 120 0.41 -20.61 -5.99
C GLN A 120 1.60 -21.58 -5.97
N LYS A 121 1.50 -22.71 -5.28
CA LYS A 121 2.55 -23.74 -5.24
C LYS A 121 2.75 -24.41 -6.60
N ILE A 122 1.70 -24.59 -7.38
CA ILE A 122 1.77 -25.20 -8.70
C ILE A 122 2.45 -24.28 -9.72
N LYS A 123 2.39 -22.98 -9.54
CA LYS A 123 3.01 -21.99 -10.43
C LYS A 123 4.52 -21.83 -10.21
N LEU A 124 5.05 -22.40 -9.18
CA LEU A 124 6.48 -22.40 -8.87
C LEU A 124 7.16 -23.61 -9.49
#